data_2cb0583ffb54eeaf9d43a9cde97a8d24
#
_entry.id   2cb0583ffb54eeaf9d43a9cde97a8d24
#
_cell.length_a   1.000
_cell.length_b   1.000
_cell.length_c   1.000
_cell.angle_alpha   90.00
_cell.angle_beta   90.00
_cell.angle_gamma   90.00
#
_symmetry.space_group_name_H-M   'P 1'
#
loop_
_entity.id
_entity.type
_entity.pdbx_description
1 polymer ?
#
loop_
_entity_poly.entity_id
_entity_poly.type
_entity_poly.pdbx_seq_one_letter_code
_entity_poly.pdbx_strand_id
1 'polypeptide(L)'
;MEKTIENMDRNRLGILIRCLVILLITGVTNSAAVFVSPLAAHFNWTADAIANVSTTMLLCWTPGALIGGTLMSKIGARNAMLLGAVLFPLGTLTSSFVPQSSPWLLYVTFSFLQGLGNGLAYTVATYVSTGWYPDKRGLVSGLCMAFTGGSPAFSA
;
A
#
# COMPACT_ATOMS: atom_id res chain seq x y z
N MET A 1 15.22 -32.05 -16.36
CA MET A 1 15.88 -30.96 -15.62
C MET A 1 15.50 -29.59 -16.20
N GLU A 2 15.59 -29.37 -17.49
CA GLU A 2 15.25 -28.14 -18.20
C GLU A 2 13.79 -27.68 -17.98
N LYS A 3 12.79 -28.54 -18.14
CA LYS A 3 11.37 -28.25 -17.85
C LYS A 3 11.09 -27.89 -16.39
N THR A 4 11.90 -28.35 -15.45
CA THR A 4 11.74 -28.03 -14.04
C THR A 4 12.25 -26.62 -13.75
N ILE A 5 13.36 -26.22 -14.39
CA ILE A 5 13.91 -24.86 -14.28
C ILE A 5 12.95 -23.85 -14.92
N GLU A 6 12.44 -24.14 -16.10
CA GLU A 6 11.47 -23.30 -16.82
C GLU A 6 10.18 -23.11 -16.02
N ASN A 7 9.66 -24.14 -15.35
CA ASN A 7 8.51 -24.04 -14.47
C ASN A 7 8.80 -23.23 -13.19
N MET A 8 10.01 -23.33 -12.65
CA MET A 8 10.42 -22.52 -11.50
C MET A 8 10.50 -21.04 -11.87
N ASP A 9 11.06 -20.70 -13.02
CA ASP A 9 11.17 -19.32 -13.49
C ASP A 9 9.80 -18.71 -13.80
N ARG A 10 8.91 -19.50 -14.40
CA ARG A 10 7.52 -19.08 -14.65
C ARG A 10 6.75 -18.82 -13.35
N ASN A 11 6.96 -19.64 -12.32
CA ASN A 11 6.34 -19.43 -11.01
C ASN A 11 6.91 -18.21 -10.30
N ARG A 12 8.21 -17.94 -10.38
CA ARG A 12 8.88 -16.76 -9.85
C ARG A 12 8.32 -15.49 -10.49
N LEU A 13 8.21 -15.46 -11.81
CA LEU A 13 7.67 -14.33 -12.57
C LEU A 13 6.20 -14.09 -12.19
N GLY A 14 5.40 -15.15 -12.07
CA GLY A 14 3.99 -15.05 -11.67
C GLY A 14 3.81 -14.44 -10.26
N ILE A 15 4.67 -14.79 -9.32
CA ILE A 15 4.65 -14.22 -7.96
C ILE A 15 5.05 -12.74 -8.01
N LEU A 16 6.10 -12.40 -8.74
CA LEU A 16 6.55 -11.02 -8.88
C LEU A 16 5.46 -10.13 -9.48
N ILE A 17 4.82 -10.57 -10.57
CA ILE A 17 3.73 -9.80 -11.22
C ILE A 17 2.58 -9.58 -10.24
N ARG A 18 2.17 -10.59 -9.48
CA ARG A 18 1.10 -10.45 -8.48
C ARG A 18 1.47 -9.44 -7.39
N CYS A 19 2.70 -9.48 -6.89
CA CYS A 19 3.19 -8.52 -5.92
C CYS A 19 3.23 -7.10 -6.50
N LEU A 20 3.68 -6.92 -7.74
CA LEU A 20 3.72 -5.63 -8.42
C LEU A 20 2.32 -5.06 -8.65
N VAL A 21 1.34 -5.90 -9.01
CA VAL A 21 -0.07 -5.46 -9.14
C VAL A 21 -0.62 -4.99 -7.79
N ILE A 22 -0.34 -5.72 -6.71
CA ILE A 22 -0.75 -5.29 -5.35
C ILE A 22 -0.11 -3.95 -5.00
N LEU A 23 1.19 -3.79 -5.28
CA LEU A 23 1.92 -2.55 -5.02
C LEU A 23 1.40 -1.37 -5.87
N LEU A 24 0.99 -1.63 -7.10
CA LEU A 24 0.37 -0.61 -7.95
C LEU A 24 -0.98 -0.18 -7.39
N ILE A 25 -1.83 -1.12 -6.96
CA ILE A 25 -3.14 -0.81 -6.36
C ILE A 25 -2.97 -0.04 -5.04
N THR A 26 -2.06 -0.47 -4.17
CA THR A 26 -1.78 0.23 -2.91
C THR A 26 -1.10 1.58 -3.15
N GLY A 27 -0.33 1.71 -4.20
CA GLY A 27 0.33 2.95 -4.61
C GLY A 27 -0.65 4.03 -5.10
N VAL A 28 -1.82 3.65 -5.65
CA VAL A 28 -2.86 4.62 -6.07
C VAL A 28 -3.26 5.56 -4.92
N THR A 29 -3.17 5.11 -3.67
CA THR A 29 -3.44 5.98 -2.53
C THR A 29 -2.44 7.12 -2.36
N ASN A 30 -1.24 6.99 -2.90
CA ASN A 30 -0.26 8.09 -2.95
C ASN A 30 -0.73 9.22 -3.89
N SER A 31 -1.68 8.92 -4.79
CA SER A 31 -2.35 9.92 -5.65
C SER A 31 -3.33 10.80 -4.87
N ALA A 32 -3.57 10.52 -3.59
CA ALA A 32 -4.45 11.35 -2.75
C ALA A 32 -4.04 12.85 -2.78
N ALA A 33 -2.75 13.13 -2.97
CA ALA A 33 -2.26 14.50 -3.13
C ALA A 33 -2.89 15.22 -4.34
N VAL A 34 -3.21 14.50 -5.42
CA VAL A 34 -3.87 15.07 -6.62
C VAL A 34 -5.32 15.44 -6.33
N PHE A 35 -5.96 14.71 -5.43
CA PHE A 35 -7.36 14.92 -5.06
C PHE A 35 -7.56 15.95 -3.94
N VAL A 36 -6.48 16.47 -3.34
CA VAL A 36 -6.56 17.47 -2.27
C VAL A 36 -7.36 18.71 -2.71
N SER A 37 -7.05 19.24 -3.88
CA SER A 37 -7.69 20.46 -4.39
C SER A 37 -9.19 20.28 -4.68
N PRO A 38 -9.65 19.26 -5.44
CA PRO A 38 -11.08 19.05 -5.67
C PRO A 38 -11.84 18.65 -4.40
N LEU A 39 -11.22 17.88 -3.48
CA LEU A 39 -11.85 17.57 -2.21
C LEU A 39 -12.05 18.79 -1.32
N ALA A 40 -11.05 19.67 -1.25
CA ALA A 40 -11.13 20.92 -0.50
C ALA A 40 -12.31 21.78 -0.99
N ALA A 41 -12.46 21.89 -2.31
CA ALA A 41 -13.57 22.64 -2.92
C ALA A 41 -14.95 21.99 -2.64
N HIS A 42 -15.05 20.68 -2.66
CA HIS A 42 -16.31 19.97 -2.47
C HIS A 42 -16.79 19.98 -1.01
N PHE A 43 -15.87 19.83 -0.06
CA PHE A 43 -16.20 19.78 1.38
C PHE A 43 -16.10 21.12 2.10
N ASN A 44 -15.68 22.21 1.41
CA ASN A 44 -15.37 23.51 2.02
C ASN A 44 -14.36 23.42 3.17
N TRP A 45 -13.44 22.45 3.09
CA TRP A 45 -12.35 22.29 4.05
C TRP A 45 -11.13 23.09 3.60
N THR A 46 -10.30 23.48 4.56
CA THR A 46 -9.03 24.11 4.24
C THR A 46 -8.10 23.10 3.59
N ALA A 47 -7.34 23.53 2.58
CA ALA A 47 -6.34 22.67 1.91
C ALA A 47 -5.34 22.07 2.92
N ASP A 48 -5.01 22.82 3.98
CA ASP A 48 -4.14 22.36 5.07
C ASP A 48 -4.73 21.18 5.84
N ALA A 49 -6.04 21.17 6.10
CA ALA A 49 -6.68 20.04 6.76
C ALA A 49 -6.55 18.75 5.96
N ILE A 50 -6.74 18.84 4.63
CA ILE A 50 -6.63 17.67 3.76
C ILE A 50 -5.15 17.23 3.58
N ALA A 51 -4.23 18.19 3.48
CA ALA A 51 -2.80 17.91 3.43
C ALA A 51 -2.33 17.19 4.72
N ASN A 52 -2.85 17.59 5.87
CA ASN A 52 -2.56 16.94 7.15
C ASN A 52 -3.10 15.51 7.21
N VAL A 53 -4.23 15.18 6.57
CA VAL A 53 -4.72 13.80 6.44
C VAL A 53 -3.69 12.93 5.73
N SER A 54 -3.15 13.41 4.61
CA SER A 54 -2.12 12.69 3.84
C SER A 54 -0.82 12.52 4.62
N THR A 55 -0.39 13.56 5.34
CA THR A 55 0.80 13.52 6.21
C THR A 55 0.62 12.51 7.35
N THR A 56 -0.54 12.50 8.00
CA THR A 56 -0.86 11.56 9.07
C THR A 56 -0.90 10.13 8.53
N MET A 57 -1.40 9.92 7.31
CA MET A 57 -1.36 8.62 6.65
C MET A 57 0.07 8.10 6.47
N LEU A 58 1.01 8.95 6.04
CA LEU A 58 2.42 8.59 5.90
C LEU A 58 3.06 8.27 7.26
N LEU A 59 2.70 8.99 8.32
CA LEU A 59 3.14 8.68 9.67
C LEU A 59 2.62 7.32 10.14
N CYS A 60 1.38 6.97 9.84
CA CYS A 60 0.80 5.67 10.18
C CYS A 60 1.32 4.53 9.30
N TRP A 61 1.83 4.82 8.11
CA TRP A 61 2.43 3.84 7.22
C TRP A 61 3.69 3.19 7.83
N THR A 62 4.52 3.98 8.52
CA THR A 62 5.76 3.49 9.17
C THR A 62 5.50 2.40 10.21
N PRO A 63 4.64 2.59 11.25
CA PRO A 63 4.31 1.51 12.16
C PRO A 63 3.60 0.33 11.46
N GLY A 64 2.82 0.58 10.42
CA GLY A 64 2.24 -0.48 9.59
C GLY A 64 3.30 -1.36 8.94
N ALA A 65 4.37 -0.77 8.43
CA ALA A 65 5.50 -1.50 7.86
C ALA A 65 6.25 -2.33 8.91
N LEU A 66 6.47 -1.78 10.11
CA LEU A 66 7.11 -2.49 11.23
C LEU A 66 6.26 -3.68 11.70
N ILE A 67 4.95 -3.45 11.88
CA ILE A 67 4.00 -4.51 12.23
C ILE A 67 3.96 -5.57 11.14
N GLY A 68 3.98 -5.18 9.87
CA GLY A 68 4.02 -6.09 8.72
C GLY A 68 5.22 -7.02 8.77
N GLY A 69 6.42 -6.49 9.05
CA GLY A 69 7.64 -7.28 9.18
C GLY A 69 7.58 -8.27 10.34
N THR A 70 7.14 -7.83 11.53
CA THR A 70 7.02 -8.70 12.72
C THR A 70 5.89 -9.72 12.58
N LEU A 71 4.78 -9.34 11.99
CA LEU A 71 3.63 -10.21 11.79
C LEU A 71 3.95 -11.31 10.78
N MET A 72 4.64 -10.96 9.70
CA MET A 72 5.08 -11.91 8.69
C MET A 72 5.99 -13.00 9.28
N SER A 73 6.86 -12.67 10.23
CA SER A 73 7.72 -13.66 10.91
C SER A 73 6.94 -14.58 11.83
N LYS A 74 5.79 -14.14 12.39
CA LYS A 74 4.97 -14.91 13.34
C LYS A 74 3.88 -15.75 12.66
N ILE A 75 3.13 -15.18 11.74
CA ILE A 75 1.95 -15.81 11.12
C ILE A 75 2.15 -16.16 9.63
N GLY A 76 3.33 -15.84 9.08
CA GLY A 76 3.68 -16.08 7.69
C GLY A 76 3.20 -14.98 6.74
N ALA A 77 3.87 -14.90 5.59
CA ALA A 77 3.62 -13.84 4.59
C ALA A 77 2.18 -13.82 4.05
N ARG A 78 1.57 -15.01 3.87
CA ARG A 78 0.21 -15.13 3.34
C ARG A 78 -0.83 -14.48 4.25
N ASN A 79 -0.80 -14.81 5.55
CA ASN A 79 -1.76 -14.29 6.52
C ASN A 79 -1.53 -12.80 6.79
N ALA A 80 -0.27 -12.37 6.84
CA ALA A 80 0.07 -10.97 6.96
C ALA A 80 -0.45 -10.16 5.74
N MET A 81 -0.30 -10.68 4.52
CA MET A 81 -0.82 -10.04 3.31
C MET A 81 -2.36 -9.95 3.33
N LEU A 82 -3.05 -11.01 3.77
CA LEU A 82 -4.52 -11.01 3.89
C LEU A 82 -5.00 -9.95 4.87
N LEU A 83 -4.31 -9.77 6.00
CA LEU A 83 -4.63 -8.70 6.96
C LEU A 83 -4.47 -7.31 6.33
N GLY A 84 -3.38 -7.07 5.60
CA GLY A 84 -3.21 -5.82 4.84
C GLY A 84 -4.30 -5.61 3.80
N ALA A 85 -4.65 -6.66 3.07
CA ALA A 85 -5.70 -6.65 2.05
C ALA A 85 -7.11 -6.40 2.61
N VAL A 86 -7.34 -6.68 3.89
CA VAL A 86 -8.61 -6.37 4.59
C VAL A 86 -8.57 -4.97 5.19
N LEU A 87 -7.48 -4.61 5.89
CA LEU A 87 -7.35 -3.31 6.55
C LEU A 87 -7.39 -2.15 5.56
N PHE A 88 -6.75 -2.30 4.42
CA PHE A 88 -6.67 -1.26 3.40
C PHE A 88 -8.05 -0.86 2.84
N PRO A 89 -8.90 -1.77 2.30
CA PRO A 89 -10.22 -1.39 1.83
C PRO A 89 -11.18 -1.03 2.96
N LEU A 90 -11.03 -1.59 4.16
CA LEU A 90 -11.82 -1.16 5.32
C LEU A 90 -11.57 0.31 5.66
N GLY A 91 -10.31 0.78 5.64
CA GLY A 91 -9.98 2.18 5.82
C GLY A 91 -10.67 3.08 4.78
N THR A 92 -10.68 2.67 3.52
CA THR A 92 -11.33 3.40 2.43
C THR A 92 -12.85 3.38 2.55
N LEU A 93 -13.44 2.22 2.83
CA LEU A 93 -14.90 2.09 3.00
C LEU A 93 -15.42 2.90 4.19
N THR A 94 -14.74 2.81 5.34
CA THR A 94 -15.14 3.57 6.53
C THR A 94 -15.01 5.08 6.33
N SER A 95 -14.03 5.53 5.55
CA SER A 95 -13.89 6.95 5.22
C SER A 95 -15.04 7.49 4.37
N SER A 96 -15.70 6.63 3.60
CA SER A 96 -16.88 7.00 2.80
C SER A 96 -18.11 7.39 3.64
N PHE A 97 -18.17 6.94 4.88
CA PHE A 97 -19.26 7.25 5.81
C PHE A 97 -18.97 8.45 6.73
N VAL A 98 -17.83 9.11 6.54
CA VAL A 98 -17.46 10.27 7.38
C VAL A 98 -18.33 11.47 7.03
N PRO A 99 -19.08 12.05 8.01
CA PRO A 99 -19.90 13.23 7.77
C PRO A 99 -19.02 14.46 7.56
N GLN A 100 -19.49 15.40 6.74
CA GLN A 100 -18.78 16.64 6.41
C GLN A 100 -18.46 17.50 7.65
N SER A 101 -19.21 17.32 8.74
CA SER A 101 -19.04 18.08 9.98
C SER A 101 -17.86 17.65 10.86
N SER A 102 -17.24 16.50 10.57
CA SER A 102 -16.25 15.90 11.47
C SER A 102 -14.98 15.46 10.74
N PRO A 103 -14.12 16.39 10.30
CA PRO A 103 -12.89 16.07 9.58
C PRO A 103 -11.91 15.18 10.37
N TRP A 104 -11.95 15.20 11.70
CA TRP A 104 -11.09 14.37 12.54
C TRP A 104 -11.35 12.87 12.40
N LEU A 105 -12.59 12.46 12.07
CA LEU A 105 -12.92 11.07 11.79
C LEU A 105 -12.15 10.54 10.56
N LEU A 106 -11.88 11.41 9.60
CA LEU A 106 -11.08 11.06 8.43
C LEU A 106 -9.63 10.71 8.80
N TYR A 107 -9.07 11.38 9.81
CA TYR A 107 -7.73 11.03 10.33
C TYR A 107 -7.70 9.61 10.91
N VAL A 108 -8.75 9.22 11.64
CA VAL A 108 -8.81 7.89 12.25
C VAL A 108 -9.11 6.81 11.21
N THR A 109 -10.10 7.01 10.35
CA THR A 109 -10.52 5.99 9.39
C THR A 109 -9.57 5.88 8.21
N PHE A 110 -9.32 6.98 7.53
CA PHE A 110 -8.47 6.99 6.34
C PHE A 110 -6.99 6.90 6.71
N SER A 111 -6.47 7.84 7.53
CA SER A 111 -5.03 7.90 7.77
C SER A 111 -4.53 6.71 8.60
N PHE A 112 -5.22 6.35 9.69
CA PHE A 112 -4.75 5.29 10.58
C PHE A 112 -4.98 3.90 9.98
N LEU A 113 -6.21 3.56 9.62
CA LEU A 113 -6.55 2.22 9.16
C LEU A 113 -5.90 1.91 7.80
N GLN A 114 -6.03 2.84 6.86
CA GLN A 114 -5.50 2.68 5.52
C GLN A 114 -3.96 2.80 5.51
N GLY A 115 -3.39 3.72 6.30
CA GLY A 115 -1.94 3.86 6.44
C GLY A 115 -1.29 2.59 6.98
N LEU A 116 -1.85 2.01 8.06
CA LEU A 116 -1.37 0.73 8.59
C LEU A 116 -1.51 -0.40 7.57
N GLY A 117 -2.67 -0.53 6.92
CA GLY A 117 -2.91 -1.56 5.91
C GLY A 117 -1.95 -1.47 4.72
N ASN A 118 -1.71 -0.24 4.24
CA ASN A 118 -0.78 0.02 3.15
C ASN A 118 0.67 -0.31 3.53
N GLY A 119 1.14 0.14 4.71
CA GLY A 119 2.48 -0.16 5.20
C GLY A 119 2.72 -1.66 5.35
N LEU A 120 1.75 -2.38 5.89
CA LEU A 120 1.78 -3.83 6.05
C LEU A 120 1.85 -4.53 4.69
N ALA A 121 0.97 -4.20 3.76
CA ALA A 121 0.92 -4.79 2.43
C ALA A 121 2.21 -4.53 1.64
N TYR A 122 2.73 -3.29 1.69
CA TYR A 122 3.98 -2.91 1.04
C TYR A 122 5.17 -3.74 1.53
N THR A 123 5.33 -3.86 2.86
CA THR A 123 6.44 -4.59 3.45
C THR A 123 6.40 -6.06 3.09
N VAL A 124 5.23 -6.69 3.20
CA VAL A 124 5.07 -8.11 2.87
C VAL A 124 5.30 -8.36 1.38
N ALA A 125 4.73 -7.52 0.49
CA ALA A 125 4.89 -7.67 -0.95
C ALA A 125 6.37 -7.52 -1.37
N THR A 126 7.06 -6.51 -0.84
CA THR A 126 8.48 -6.27 -1.13
C THR A 126 9.35 -7.42 -0.61
N TYR A 127 9.10 -7.91 0.60
CA TYR A 127 9.85 -9.02 1.17
C TYR A 127 9.66 -10.31 0.38
N VAL A 128 8.43 -10.66 0.02
CA VAL A 128 8.13 -11.84 -0.79
C VAL A 128 8.81 -11.73 -2.16
N SER A 129 8.68 -10.59 -2.83
CA SER A 129 9.28 -10.37 -4.14
C SER A 129 10.81 -10.51 -4.12
N THR A 130 11.47 -9.88 -3.15
CA THR A 130 12.95 -9.94 -3.02
C THR A 130 13.44 -11.31 -2.57
N GLY A 131 12.64 -12.04 -1.79
CA GLY A 131 12.95 -13.40 -1.36
C GLY A 131 12.99 -14.42 -2.50
N TRP A 132 12.15 -14.25 -3.52
CA TRP A 132 12.13 -15.11 -4.69
C TRP A 132 13.25 -14.81 -5.72
N TYR A 133 13.88 -13.64 -5.62
CA TYR A 133 14.97 -13.21 -6.52
C TYR A 133 16.22 -12.82 -5.73
N PRO A 134 16.89 -13.80 -5.07
CA PRO A 134 18.09 -13.52 -4.27
C PRO A 134 19.24 -12.94 -5.11
N ASP A 135 19.32 -13.31 -6.40
CA ASP A 135 20.38 -12.88 -7.31
C ASP A 135 20.18 -11.45 -7.83
N LYS A 136 18.94 -10.93 -7.80
CA LYS A 136 18.57 -9.61 -8.38
C LYS A 136 17.75 -8.77 -7.40
N ARG A 137 18.04 -8.84 -6.09
CA ARG A 137 17.29 -8.16 -5.02
C ARG A 137 17.16 -6.65 -5.26
N GLY A 138 18.24 -5.99 -5.68
CA GLY A 138 18.23 -4.55 -5.95
C GLY A 138 17.30 -4.16 -7.10
N LEU A 139 17.28 -4.95 -8.18
CA LEU A 139 16.39 -4.72 -9.31
C LEU A 139 14.92 -4.90 -8.91
N VAL A 140 14.62 -5.98 -8.19
CA VAL A 140 13.26 -6.27 -7.74
C VAL A 140 12.77 -5.22 -6.74
N SER A 141 13.61 -4.82 -5.79
CA SER A 141 13.31 -3.74 -4.86
C SER A 141 13.07 -2.41 -5.58
N GLY A 142 13.91 -2.08 -6.57
CA GLY A 142 13.72 -0.90 -7.42
C GLY A 142 12.40 -0.93 -8.21
N LEU A 143 12.03 -2.09 -8.76
CA LEU A 143 10.73 -2.27 -9.43
C LEU A 143 9.57 -2.08 -8.45
N CYS A 144 9.63 -2.65 -7.25
CA CYS A 144 8.60 -2.45 -6.23
C CYS A 144 8.41 -0.96 -5.90
N MET A 145 9.51 -0.23 -5.72
CA MET A 145 9.47 1.22 -5.48
C MET A 145 8.93 2.00 -6.70
N ALA A 146 9.35 1.63 -7.90
CA ALA A 146 8.88 2.27 -9.13
C ALA A 146 7.37 2.09 -9.35
N PHE A 147 6.83 0.89 -9.10
CA PHE A 147 5.39 0.63 -9.22
C PHE A 147 4.58 1.33 -8.14
N THR A 148 5.10 1.41 -6.92
CA THR A 148 4.42 2.14 -5.82
C THR A 148 4.49 3.65 -6.01
N GLY A 149 5.66 4.18 -6.40
CA GLY A 149 5.86 5.62 -6.60
C GLY A 149 5.35 6.14 -7.94
N GLY A 150 5.29 5.29 -8.97
CA GLY A 150 4.79 5.64 -10.30
C GLY A 150 3.28 5.55 -10.45
N SER A 151 2.58 4.94 -9.50
CA SER A 151 1.12 4.78 -9.56
C SER A 151 0.34 6.10 -9.70
N PRO A 152 0.77 7.25 -9.12
CA PRO A 152 0.13 8.54 -9.38
C PRO A 152 0.09 8.94 -10.85
N ALA A 153 1.09 8.55 -11.63
CA ALA A 153 1.16 8.85 -13.07
C ALA A 153 0.12 8.07 -13.89
N PHE A 154 -0.39 6.94 -13.37
CA PHE A 154 -1.43 6.15 -14.02
C PHE A 154 -2.86 6.58 -13.62
N SER A 155 -2.99 7.44 -12.60
CA SER A 155 -4.27 7.92 -12.06
C SER A 155 -4.56 9.39 -12.39
N ALA A 156 -3.60 10.08 -13.01
CA ALA A 156 -3.75 11.45 -13.48
C ALA A 156 -4.27 11.48 -14.92
#